data_6598e79ca3ba770735fa9d5c8edc007f
#
_entry.id   6598e79ca3ba770735fa9d5c8edc007f
#
_cell.length_a   1.000
_cell.length_b   1.000
_cell.length_c   1.000
_cell.angle_alpha   90.00
_cell.angle_beta   90.00
_cell.angle_gamma   90.00
#
_symmetry.space_group_name_H-M   'P 1'
#
loop_
_entity.id
_entity.type
_entity.pdbx_description
1 polymer ?
#
loop_
_entity_poly.entity_id
_entity_poly.type
_entity_poly.pdbx_seq_one_letter_code
_entity_poly.pdbx_strand_id
1 'polypeptide(L)'
;MKVAVIGSGISGLAAAHRLRGQARVTLFEAGRYFGGHTHTVDVSLPDAHGQTVTHGVDTGFLVFNERTYPGLIALLDELQVPTAASDMSFSVQVPGAGALGAGALEWSGSSLASVFAQRRNLLRPRFLGMLSELLRFNRLCTALADSGQEQALAQPLGEFLDQHGFGAAFRHWYFLPMLGCIWSCPTDQMLRFPVATMVRFCHNHGLIQVRNRPQWHTVAGGARQYVHAILDGLDARLQTPVERIERNAAGVFIRTGSGVEHFDAVVLAVHSDQALRLLARPSAAEQQVLGAIRYQPNRAVLHTDTRVMPRRRAAWAAWNYERAANGTQESARVCLHYWLNQLQPLPFAQPVLVSINPV
;
A
#
# COMPACT_ATOMS: atom_id res chain seq x y z
N MET A 1 1.75 -25.43 25.34
CA MET A 1 2.79 -24.96 24.42
C MET A 1 2.99 -23.46 24.63
N LYS A 2 4.24 -22.99 24.66
CA LYS A 2 4.61 -21.56 24.80
C LYS A 2 5.14 -21.08 23.44
N VAL A 3 4.51 -20.06 22.85
CA VAL A 3 4.84 -19.56 21.52
C VAL A 3 5.26 -18.10 21.59
N ALA A 4 6.40 -17.76 21.00
CA ALA A 4 6.81 -16.38 20.75
C ALA A 4 6.33 -15.91 19.38
N VAL A 5 5.75 -14.72 19.30
CA VAL A 5 5.44 -14.02 18.05
C VAL A 5 6.30 -12.77 17.97
N ILE A 6 7.10 -12.63 16.91
CA ILE A 6 8.04 -11.54 16.76
C ILE A 6 7.53 -10.58 15.68
N GLY A 7 7.22 -9.36 16.10
CA GLY A 7 6.61 -8.31 15.28
C GLY A 7 5.10 -8.23 15.45
N SER A 8 4.60 -7.02 15.67
CA SER A 8 3.18 -6.71 15.92
C SER A 8 2.46 -6.11 14.71
N GLY A 9 2.99 -6.27 13.50
CA GLY A 9 2.24 -6.00 12.28
C GLY A 9 1.03 -6.94 12.16
N ILE A 10 0.15 -6.72 11.16
CA ILE A 10 -1.07 -7.53 11.00
C ILE A 10 -0.80 -9.03 10.98
N SER A 11 0.32 -9.49 10.42
CA SER A 11 0.69 -10.91 10.40
C SER A 11 0.92 -11.46 11.81
N GLY A 12 1.65 -10.73 12.66
CA GLY A 12 1.92 -11.13 14.04
C GLY A 12 0.68 -11.05 14.91
N LEU A 13 -0.11 -9.98 14.78
CA LEU A 13 -1.36 -9.82 15.49
C LEU A 13 -2.36 -10.93 15.14
N ALA A 14 -2.54 -11.24 13.86
CA ALA A 14 -3.42 -12.31 13.41
C ALA A 14 -2.94 -13.69 13.90
N ALA A 15 -1.62 -13.95 13.85
CA ALA A 15 -1.04 -15.18 14.38
C ALA A 15 -1.27 -15.31 15.89
N ALA A 16 -1.00 -14.24 16.66
CA ALA A 16 -1.22 -14.22 18.10
C ALA A 16 -2.70 -14.45 18.45
N HIS A 17 -3.61 -13.79 17.72
CA HIS A 17 -5.05 -13.94 17.89
C HIS A 17 -5.51 -15.40 17.62
N ARG A 18 -5.06 -16.02 16.54
CA ARG A 18 -5.43 -17.40 16.18
C ARG A 18 -4.83 -18.46 17.10
N LEU A 19 -3.69 -18.17 17.72
CA LEU A 19 -3.06 -19.06 18.69
C LEU A 19 -3.64 -18.91 20.10
N ARG A 20 -4.40 -17.84 20.37
CA ARG A 20 -5.07 -17.61 21.65
C ARG A 20 -5.99 -18.79 21.97
N GLY A 21 -5.93 -19.28 23.20
CA GLY A 21 -6.68 -20.44 23.66
C GLY A 21 -6.06 -21.81 23.32
N GLN A 22 -5.09 -21.87 22.39
CA GLN A 22 -4.36 -23.09 22.03
C GLN A 22 -2.93 -23.11 22.59
N ALA A 23 -2.34 -21.94 22.79
CA ALA A 23 -0.99 -21.77 23.31
C ALA A 23 -0.89 -20.55 24.22
N ARG A 24 0.12 -20.55 25.11
CA ARG A 24 0.53 -19.35 25.82
C ARG A 24 1.41 -18.51 24.88
N VAL A 25 0.85 -17.42 24.37
CA VAL A 25 1.48 -16.56 23.38
C VAL A 25 2.13 -15.36 24.06
N THR A 26 3.38 -15.05 23.69
CA THR A 26 4.06 -13.79 24.01
C THR A 26 4.36 -13.06 22.71
N LEU A 27 3.87 -11.84 22.55
CA LEU A 27 4.11 -10.97 21.39
C LEU A 27 5.21 -9.97 21.72
N PHE A 28 6.25 -9.92 20.88
CA PHE A 28 7.37 -8.98 21.00
C PHE A 28 7.29 -7.92 19.91
N GLU A 29 7.37 -6.64 20.31
CA GLU A 29 7.45 -5.49 19.40
C GLU A 29 8.66 -4.62 19.77
N ALA A 30 9.51 -4.34 18.78
CA ALA A 30 10.69 -3.49 18.95
C ALA A 30 10.35 -2.00 18.93
N GLY A 31 9.29 -1.62 18.24
CA GLY A 31 8.87 -0.24 18.04
C GLY A 31 8.22 0.40 19.28
N ARG A 32 7.78 1.64 19.11
CA ARG A 32 7.13 2.44 20.16
C ARG A 32 5.61 2.29 20.19
N TYR A 33 5.04 1.54 19.24
CA TYR A 33 3.61 1.26 19.15
C TYR A 33 3.42 -0.13 18.53
N PHE A 34 2.28 -0.74 18.82
CA PHE A 34 1.85 -1.98 18.17
C PHE A 34 1.12 -1.68 16.87
N GLY A 35 1.21 -2.61 15.90
CA GLY A 35 0.46 -2.53 14.65
C GLY A 35 1.33 -2.49 13.38
N GLY A 36 2.61 -2.13 13.49
CA GLY A 36 3.48 -2.01 12.32
C GLY A 36 2.95 -0.97 11.33
N HIS A 37 2.60 -1.38 10.09
CA HIS A 37 1.97 -0.47 9.11
C HIS A 37 0.50 -0.11 9.45
N THR A 38 -0.13 -0.75 10.41
CA THR A 38 -1.37 -0.28 11.04
C THR A 38 -1.02 0.85 12.00
N HIS A 39 -0.85 2.04 11.44
CA HIS A 39 -0.37 3.19 12.18
C HIS A 39 -1.40 4.32 12.15
N THR A 40 -2.16 4.43 13.24
CA THR A 40 -3.14 5.51 13.45
C THR A 40 -2.53 6.58 14.34
N VAL A 41 -2.56 7.84 13.88
CA VAL A 41 -2.06 9.03 14.58
C VAL A 41 -3.24 9.91 14.97
N ASP A 42 -3.27 10.38 16.22
CA ASP A 42 -4.27 11.37 16.63
C ASP A 42 -3.93 12.75 16.08
N VAL A 43 -4.88 13.33 15.37
CA VAL A 43 -4.78 14.65 14.75
C VAL A 43 -5.87 15.53 15.32
N SER A 44 -5.53 16.76 15.73
CA SER A 44 -6.45 17.76 16.25
C SER A 44 -6.56 18.93 15.26
N LEU A 45 -7.72 19.08 14.63
CA LEU A 45 -7.97 20.09 13.60
C LEU A 45 -9.42 20.60 13.72
N PRO A 46 -9.73 21.79 13.14
CA PRO A 46 -11.10 22.29 13.09
C PRO A 46 -12.02 21.40 12.23
N ASP A 47 -13.23 21.18 12.73
CA ASP A 47 -14.34 20.60 11.96
C ASP A 47 -15.05 21.66 11.09
N ALA A 48 -16.17 21.28 10.43
CA ALA A 48 -16.96 22.19 9.59
C ALA A 48 -17.61 23.35 10.36
N HIS A 49 -17.68 23.27 11.69
CA HIS A 49 -18.22 24.30 12.58
C HIS A 49 -17.12 25.15 13.22
N GLY A 50 -15.85 24.90 12.89
CA GLY A 50 -14.70 25.59 13.45
C GLY A 50 -14.28 25.10 14.85
N GLN A 51 -14.88 24.02 15.36
CA GLN A 51 -14.52 23.42 16.64
C GLN A 51 -13.33 22.49 16.45
N THR A 52 -12.33 22.59 17.32
CA THR A 52 -11.19 21.66 17.29
C THR A 52 -11.64 20.27 17.78
N VAL A 53 -11.55 19.30 16.88
CA VAL A 53 -11.84 17.88 17.16
C VAL A 53 -10.58 17.06 17.01
N THR A 54 -10.43 16.02 17.84
CA THR A 54 -9.32 15.06 17.74
C THR A 54 -9.85 13.74 17.16
N HIS A 55 -9.19 13.24 16.12
CA HIS A 55 -9.59 11.99 15.46
C HIS A 55 -8.37 11.18 15.04
N GLY A 56 -8.50 9.84 15.09
CA GLY A 56 -7.47 8.92 14.60
C GLY A 56 -7.37 8.94 13.08
N VAL A 57 -6.17 9.11 12.56
CA VAL A 57 -5.86 9.15 11.14
C VAL A 57 -4.88 8.03 10.81
N ASP A 58 -5.27 7.12 9.93
CA ASP A 58 -4.39 6.05 9.46
C ASP A 58 -3.40 6.60 8.44
N THR A 59 -2.12 6.26 8.62
CA THR A 59 -1.02 6.76 7.81
C THR A 59 -0.25 5.69 7.06
N GLY A 60 -0.57 4.41 7.30
CA GLY A 60 0.09 3.27 6.67
C GLY A 60 -0.90 2.39 5.91
N PHE A 61 -1.56 1.45 6.57
CA PHE A 61 -2.62 0.66 5.97
C PHE A 61 -3.91 1.50 5.90
N LEU A 62 -4.42 1.74 4.68
CA LEU A 62 -5.51 2.70 4.45
C LEU A 62 -6.83 2.04 4.05
N VAL A 63 -6.79 1.06 3.13
CA VAL A 63 -8.00 0.53 2.49
C VAL A 63 -7.89 -0.96 2.18
N PHE A 64 -9.04 -1.63 2.13
CA PHE A 64 -9.20 -3.03 1.74
C PHE A 64 -10.49 -3.20 0.93
N ASN A 65 -10.68 -4.36 0.28
CA ASN A 65 -11.91 -4.66 -0.44
C ASN A 65 -12.35 -6.12 -0.22
N GLU A 66 -13.60 -6.40 -0.52
CA GLU A 66 -14.22 -7.70 -0.25
C GLU A 66 -13.61 -8.83 -1.07
N ARG A 67 -13.07 -8.53 -2.25
CA ARG A 67 -12.58 -9.55 -3.19
C ARG A 67 -11.22 -10.10 -2.77
N THR A 68 -10.33 -9.25 -2.27
CA THR A 68 -8.91 -9.61 -2.05
C THR A 68 -8.51 -9.70 -0.60
N TYR A 69 -9.39 -9.31 0.34
CA TYR A 69 -9.09 -9.30 1.77
C TYR A 69 -10.08 -10.13 2.64
N PRO A 70 -10.52 -11.35 2.21
CA PRO A 70 -11.54 -12.10 2.96
C PRO A 70 -11.11 -12.43 4.38
N GLY A 71 -9.81 -12.73 4.58
CA GLY A 71 -9.28 -13.03 5.92
C GLY A 71 -9.25 -11.82 6.87
N LEU A 72 -9.01 -10.60 6.33
CA LEU A 72 -9.08 -9.39 7.14
C LEU A 72 -10.53 -9.06 7.50
N ILE A 73 -11.46 -9.18 6.55
CA ILE A 73 -12.88 -8.95 6.80
C ILE A 73 -13.39 -9.88 7.89
N ALA A 74 -13.12 -11.19 7.78
CA ALA A 74 -13.49 -12.16 8.80
C ALA A 74 -12.90 -11.83 10.19
N LEU A 75 -11.66 -11.32 10.23
CA LEU A 75 -11.03 -10.88 11.48
C LEU A 75 -11.73 -9.64 12.06
N LEU A 76 -12.04 -8.63 11.24
CA LEU A 76 -12.74 -7.41 11.67
C LEU A 76 -14.15 -7.73 12.17
N ASP A 77 -14.86 -8.63 11.49
CA ASP A 77 -16.20 -9.11 11.90
C ASP A 77 -16.14 -9.86 13.24
N GLU A 78 -15.16 -10.77 13.41
CA GLU A 78 -14.93 -11.51 14.67
C GLU A 78 -14.64 -10.55 15.84
N LEU A 79 -13.85 -9.50 15.58
CA LEU A 79 -13.48 -8.49 16.57
C LEU A 79 -14.55 -7.39 16.72
N GLN A 80 -15.64 -7.43 15.94
CA GLN A 80 -16.70 -6.41 15.89
C GLN A 80 -16.16 -4.99 15.64
N VAL A 81 -15.13 -4.89 14.81
CA VAL A 81 -14.53 -3.60 14.42
C VAL A 81 -15.29 -3.00 13.24
N PRO A 82 -15.88 -1.80 13.40
CA PRO A 82 -16.67 -1.18 12.35
C PRO A 82 -15.83 -0.72 11.16
N THR A 83 -16.39 -0.83 9.96
CA THR A 83 -15.79 -0.39 8.71
C THR A 83 -16.64 0.66 8.02
N ALA A 84 -16.02 1.44 7.14
CA ALA A 84 -16.71 2.45 6.34
C ALA A 84 -16.32 2.33 4.87
N ALA A 85 -17.22 2.73 3.97
CA ALA A 85 -16.93 2.82 2.54
C ALA A 85 -15.80 3.83 2.29
N SER A 86 -14.92 3.50 1.36
CA SER A 86 -13.76 4.32 0.96
C SER A 86 -13.76 4.56 -0.55
N ASP A 87 -13.11 5.65 -0.97
CA ASP A 87 -12.89 5.98 -2.38
C ASP A 87 -11.50 5.52 -2.82
N MET A 88 -11.42 4.84 -3.96
CA MET A 88 -10.17 4.39 -4.58
C MET A 88 -9.98 5.09 -5.92
N SER A 89 -10.12 6.40 -5.94
CA SER A 89 -9.86 7.25 -7.11
C SER A 89 -8.37 7.56 -7.24
N PHE A 90 -7.96 7.80 -8.49
CA PHE A 90 -6.56 8.01 -8.85
C PHE A 90 -6.40 9.21 -9.78
N SER A 91 -5.39 10.03 -9.53
CA SER A 91 -5.00 11.15 -10.38
C SER A 91 -3.52 11.17 -10.72
N VAL A 92 -3.20 11.86 -11.80
CA VAL A 92 -1.84 12.01 -12.31
C VAL A 92 -1.52 13.47 -12.54
N GLN A 93 -0.37 13.89 -12.03
CA GLN A 93 0.25 15.18 -12.29
C GLN A 93 1.64 14.96 -12.91
N VAL A 94 1.82 15.41 -14.15
CA VAL A 94 3.09 15.28 -14.87
C VAL A 94 3.60 16.67 -15.27
N PRO A 95 4.58 17.24 -14.53
CA PRO A 95 5.20 18.51 -14.90
C PRO A 95 5.78 18.51 -16.31
N GLY A 96 5.68 19.62 -17.02
CA GLY A 96 6.19 19.77 -18.38
C GLY A 96 5.40 19.02 -19.47
N ALA A 97 4.38 18.26 -19.11
CA ALA A 97 3.53 17.53 -20.05
C ALA A 97 2.19 18.22 -20.33
N GLY A 98 2.04 19.48 -20.01
CA GLY A 98 0.85 20.28 -20.33
C GLY A 98 0.66 20.50 -21.84
N ALA A 99 -0.44 21.15 -22.21
CA ALA A 99 -0.69 21.51 -23.60
C ALA A 99 0.42 22.45 -24.11
N LEU A 100 0.90 22.23 -25.32
CA LEU A 100 2.02 22.97 -25.94
C LEU A 100 3.35 22.89 -25.16
N GLY A 101 3.53 21.86 -24.30
CA GLY A 101 4.74 21.69 -23.52
C GLY A 101 4.84 22.60 -22.28
N ALA A 102 3.84 23.44 -22.04
CA ALA A 102 3.82 24.35 -20.89
C ALA A 102 2.97 23.80 -19.74
N GLY A 103 3.46 23.95 -18.49
CA GLY A 103 2.76 23.53 -17.29
C GLY A 103 2.67 22.02 -17.08
N ALA A 104 1.83 21.58 -16.18
CA ALA A 104 1.61 20.17 -15.86
C ALA A 104 0.40 19.59 -16.62
N LEU A 105 0.48 18.32 -16.98
CA LEU A 105 -0.71 17.53 -17.31
C LEU A 105 -1.34 17.06 -16.00
N GLU A 106 -2.62 17.38 -15.81
CA GLU A 106 -3.40 17.00 -14.62
C GLU A 106 -4.72 16.36 -15.07
N TRP A 107 -5.00 15.17 -14.59
CA TRP A 107 -6.26 14.46 -14.85
C TRP A 107 -6.51 13.35 -13.83
N SER A 108 -7.76 12.90 -13.72
CA SER A 108 -8.15 11.76 -12.87
C SER A 108 -9.15 10.88 -13.63
N GLY A 109 -9.12 9.58 -13.35
CA GLY A 109 -10.02 8.59 -13.96
C GLY A 109 -11.39 8.45 -13.28
N SER A 110 -11.76 9.33 -12.34
CA SER A 110 -12.97 9.18 -11.51
C SER A 110 -14.25 9.51 -12.24
N SER A 111 -14.23 10.43 -13.18
CA SER A 111 -15.40 10.87 -13.97
C SER A 111 -14.95 11.50 -15.28
N LEU A 112 -15.85 11.69 -16.24
CA LEU A 112 -15.56 12.43 -17.48
C LEU A 112 -15.10 13.87 -17.18
N ALA A 113 -15.68 14.51 -16.17
CA ALA A 113 -15.26 15.86 -15.75
C ALA A 113 -13.83 15.89 -15.23
N SER A 114 -13.40 14.88 -14.50
CA SER A 114 -12.03 14.78 -13.96
C SER A 114 -11.02 14.31 -15.02
N VAL A 115 -11.41 13.43 -15.96
CA VAL A 115 -10.58 13.05 -17.11
C VAL A 115 -10.26 14.30 -17.94
N PHE A 116 -11.23 15.17 -18.15
CA PHE A 116 -11.06 16.43 -18.86
C PHE A 116 -11.02 17.65 -17.93
N ALA A 117 -10.46 17.51 -16.73
CA ALA A 117 -10.20 18.63 -15.81
C ALA A 117 -9.44 19.77 -16.50
N GLN A 118 -8.58 19.43 -17.43
CA GLN A 118 -7.98 20.35 -18.41
C GLN A 118 -8.75 20.22 -19.74
N ARG A 119 -9.74 21.10 -20.00
CA ARG A 119 -10.60 21.04 -21.17
C ARG A 119 -9.83 20.98 -22.51
N ARG A 120 -8.62 21.56 -22.57
CA ARG A 120 -7.73 21.50 -23.74
C ARG A 120 -7.35 20.07 -24.13
N ASN A 121 -7.41 19.11 -23.21
CA ASN A 121 -7.12 17.70 -23.49
C ASN A 121 -8.17 17.04 -24.39
N LEU A 122 -9.38 17.60 -24.54
CA LEU A 122 -10.40 17.18 -25.51
C LEU A 122 -9.91 17.28 -26.95
N LEU A 123 -9.04 18.25 -27.25
CA LEU A 123 -8.49 18.51 -28.57
C LEU A 123 -7.05 18.02 -28.73
N ARG A 124 -6.55 17.20 -27.79
CA ARG A 124 -5.16 16.77 -27.77
C ARG A 124 -5.03 15.30 -28.23
N PRO A 125 -4.56 15.03 -29.48
CA PRO A 125 -4.50 13.67 -30.03
C PRO A 125 -3.71 12.70 -29.15
N ARG A 126 -2.56 13.13 -28.58
CA ARG A 126 -1.76 12.30 -27.67
C ARG A 126 -2.51 11.89 -26.40
N PHE A 127 -3.35 12.76 -25.85
CA PHE A 127 -4.15 12.45 -24.67
C PHE A 127 -5.28 11.48 -25.01
N LEU A 128 -5.97 11.72 -26.13
CA LEU A 128 -7.03 10.82 -26.61
C LEU A 128 -6.47 9.44 -26.99
N GLY A 129 -5.29 9.41 -27.62
CA GLY A 129 -4.55 8.17 -27.91
C GLY A 129 -4.22 7.39 -26.62
N MET A 130 -3.74 8.06 -25.58
CA MET A 130 -3.51 7.45 -24.26
C MET A 130 -4.78 6.82 -23.68
N LEU A 131 -5.94 7.50 -23.77
CA LEU A 131 -7.21 6.94 -23.28
C LEU A 131 -7.64 5.71 -24.10
N SER A 132 -7.44 5.73 -25.43
CA SER A 132 -7.70 4.57 -26.30
C SER A 132 -6.80 3.38 -25.93
N GLU A 133 -5.51 3.63 -25.71
CA GLU A 133 -4.56 2.60 -25.27
C GLU A 133 -4.88 2.06 -23.89
N LEU A 134 -5.36 2.90 -22.96
CA LEU A 134 -5.85 2.46 -21.65
C LEU A 134 -6.99 1.44 -21.79
N LEU A 135 -7.99 1.74 -22.61
CA LEU A 135 -9.12 0.83 -22.84
C LEU A 135 -8.66 -0.47 -23.54
N ARG A 136 -7.72 -0.37 -24.48
CA ARG A 136 -7.13 -1.53 -25.15
C ARG A 136 -6.33 -2.40 -24.18
N PHE A 137 -5.53 -1.79 -23.31
CA PHE A 137 -4.76 -2.47 -22.26
C PHE A 137 -5.67 -3.22 -21.30
N ASN A 138 -6.72 -2.55 -20.80
CA ASN A 138 -7.68 -3.15 -19.88
C ASN A 138 -8.35 -4.39 -20.50
N ARG A 139 -8.80 -4.30 -21.77
CA ARG A 139 -9.39 -5.45 -22.48
C ARG A 139 -8.40 -6.60 -22.66
N LEU A 140 -7.17 -6.31 -23.08
CA LEU A 140 -6.12 -7.29 -23.28
C LEU A 140 -5.79 -8.03 -21.98
N CYS A 141 -5.52 -7.28 -20.90
CA CYS A 141 -5.14 -7.87 -19.61
C CYS A 141 -6.31 -8.62 -18.94
N THR A 142 -7.55 -8.15 -19.09
CA THR A 142 -8.72 -8.91 -18.61
C THR A 142 -8.87 -10.23 -19.35
N ALA A 143 -8.76 -10.25 -20.69
CA ALA A 143 -8.82 -11.47 -21.46
C ALA A 143 -7.71 -12.48 -21.10
N LEU A 144 -6.49 -11.99 -20.85
CA LEU A 144 -5.37 -12.81 -20.38
C LEU A 144 -5.64 -13.42 -19.00
N ALA A 145 -6.16 -12.62 -18.06
CA ALA A 145 -6.50 -13.09 -16.72
C ALA A 145 -7.62 -14.12 -16.75
N ASP A 146 -8.70 -13.87 -17.51
CA ASP A 146 -9.86 -14.76 -17.62
C ASP A 146 -9.50 -16.10 -18.30
N SER A 147 -8.53 -16.09 -19.24
CA SER A 147 -8.05 -17.31 -19.89
C SER A 147 -7.04 -18.11 -19.07
N GLY A 148 -6.54 -17.57 -17.95
CA GLY A 148 -5.47 -18.16 -17.14
C GLY A 148 -4.11 -18.21 -17.83
N GLN A 149 -3.96 -17.57 -18.99
CA GLN A 149 -2.72 -17.58 -19.79
C GLN A 149 -1.66 -16.61 -19.25
N GLU A 150 -2.02 -15.69 -18.36
CA GLU A 150 -1.08 -14.76 -17.73
C GLU A 150 0.06 -15.48 -17.00
N GLN A 151 -0.17 -16.72 -16.54
CA GLN A 151 0.87 -17.52 -15.90
C GLN A 151 2.02 -17.90 -16.84
N ALA A 152 1.74 -18.00 -18.14
CA ALA A 152 2.75 -18.25 -19.15
C ALA A 152 3.58 -16.98 -19.48
N LEU A 153 3.16 -15.80 -19.03
CA LEU A 153 3.78 -14.52 -19.33
C LEU A 153 4.85 -14.17 -18.27
N ALA A 154 5.92 -14.91 -18.23
CA ALA A 154 7.08 -14.62 -17.36
C ALA A 154 7.92 -13.42 -17.86
N GLN A 155 7.63 -12.93 -19.08
CA GLN A 155 8.39 -11.82 -19.68
C GLN A 155 8.26 -10.52 -18.85
N PRO A 156 9.29 -9.64 -18.90
CA PRO A 156 9.25 -8.33 -18.26
C PRO A 156 8.13 -7.45 -18.84
N LEU A 157 7.53 -6.65 -17.97
CA LEU A 157 6.45 -5.73 -18.34
C LEU A 157 6.84 -4.76 -19.48
N GLY A 158 8.09 -4.27 -19.47
CA GLY A 158 8.61 -3.39 -20.53
C GLY A 158 8.52 -4.03 -21.92
N GLU A 159 8.98 -5.28 -22.05
CA GLU A 159 8.93 -6.04 -23.29
C GLU A 159 7.49 -6.29 -23.77
N PHE A 160 6.59 -6.61 -22.84
CA PHE A 160 5.17 -6.77 -23.13
C PHE A 160 4.56 -5.49 -23.71
N LEU A 161 4.85 -4.35 -23.10
CA LEU A 161 4.38 -3.05 -23.59
C LEU A 161 4.92 -2.72 -24.98
N ASP A 162 6.19 -3.07 -25.27
CA ASP A 162 6.81 -2.89 -26.57
C ASP A 162 6.18 -3.77 -27.65
N GLN A 163 6.03 -5.07 -27.38
CA GLN A 163 5.42 -6.04 -28.29
C GLN A 163 3.98 -5.68 -28.67
N HIS A 164 3.23 -5.13 -27.72
CA HIS A 164 1.86 -4.69 -27.97
C HIS A 164 1.74 -3.23 -28.45
N GLY A 165 2.87 -2.54 -28.70
CA GLY A 165 2.89 -1.17 -29.25
C GLY A 165 2.21 -0.13 -28.36
N PHE A 166 2.38 -0.23 -27.02
CA PHE A 166 1.89 0.80 -26.12
C PHE A 166 2.83 2.01 -26.10
N GLY A 167 2.29 3.19 -26.42
CA GLY A 167 3.09 4.40 -26.61
C GLY A 167 3.54 5.08 -25.31
N ALA A 168 4.46 6.03 -25.46
CA ALA A 168 5.03 6.78 -24.33
C ALA A 168 3.98 7.54 -23.51
N ALA A 169 2.92 8.07 -24.16
CA ALA A 169 1.84 8.78 -23.45
C ALA A 169 1.08 7.84 -22.50
N PHE A 170 0.74 6.64 -22.95
CA PHE A 170 0.10 5.63 -22.09
C PHE A 170 1.01 5.25 -20.93
N ARG A 171 2.28 4.95 -21.21
CA ARG A 171 3.24 4.51 -20.19
C ARG A 171 3.46 5.58 -19.12
N HIS A 172 3.73 6.83 -19.50
CA HIS A 172 4.19 7.88 -18.58
C HIS A 172 3.09 8.78 -18.03
N TRP A 173 1.89 8.80 -18.63
CA TRP A 173 0.79 9.64 -18.17
C TRP A 173 -0.33 8.86 -17.50
N TYR A 174 -0.28 7.52 -17.53
CA TYR A 174 -1.25 6.66 -16.86
C TYR A 174 -0.61 5.45 -16.20
N PHE A 175 0.02 4.56 -16.96
CA PHE A 175 0.28 3.20 -16.51
C PHE A 175 1.37 3.11 -15.43
N LEU A 176 2.57 3.66 -15.69
CA LEU A 176 3.65 3.70 -14.70
C LEU A 176 3.30 4.54 -13.46
N PRO A 177 2.63 5.73 -13.59
CA PRO A 177 2.03 6.41 -12.45
C PRO A 177 1.12 5.54 -11.59
N MET A 178 0.20 4.79 -12.21
CA MET A 178 -0.72 3.89 -11.49
C MET A 178 0.04 2.81 -10.74
N LEU A 179 1.00 2.13 -11.39
CA LEU A 179 1.84 1.13 -10.75
C LEU A 179 2.70 1.72 -9.63
N GLY A 180 3.21 2.93 -9.82
CA GLY A 180 3.97 3.66 -8.81
C GLY A 180 3.16 3.92 -7.54
N CYS A 181 1.88 4.24 -7.67
CA CYS A 181 0.97 4.39 -6.55
C CYS A 181 0.78 3.08 -5.78
N ILE A 182 0.78 1.94 -6.46
CA ILE A 182 0.54 0.62 -5.87
C ILE A 182 1.79 0.12 -5.12
N TRP A 183 2.95 0.16 -5.78
CA TRP A 183 4.17 -0.47 -5.26
C TRP A 183 5.22 0.50 -4.71
N SER A 184 5.01 1.81 -4.85
CA SER A 184 5.91 2.87 -4.34
C SER A 184 7.39 2.64 -4.70
N CYS A 185 7.65 2.01 -5.86
CA CYS A 185 8.99 1.71 -6.35
C CYS A 185 9.30 2.46 -7.65
N PRO A 186 10.59 2.67 -7.99
CA PRO A 186 11.00 3.34 -9.23
C PRO A 186 10.44 2.69 -10.49
N THR A 187 10.16 3.50 -11.51
CA THR A 187 9.50 3.04 -12.74
C THR A 187 10.32 2.05 -13.55
N ASP A 188 11.65 2.15 -13.52
CA ASP A 188 12.57 1.21 -14.16
C ASP A 188 12.51 -0.19 -13.54
N GLN A 189 12.31 -0.27 -12.23
CA GLN A 189 12.10 -1.53 -11.55
C GLN A 189 10.77 -2.17 -11.92
N MET A 190 9.70 -1.36 -12.01
CA MET A 190 8.37 -1.84 -12.41
C MET A 190 8.37 -2.45 -13.81
N LEU A 191 9.12 -1.89 -14.75
CA LEU A 191 9.24 -2.41 -16.11
C LEU A 191 9.89 -3.81 -16.18
N ARG A 192 10.61 -4.21 -15.12
CA ARG A 192 11.21 -5.55 -14.99
C ARG A 192 10.29 -6.57 -14.31
N PHE A 193 9.14 -6.15 -13.79
CA PHE A 193 8.19 -7.08 -13.16
C PHE A 193 7.63 -8.05 -14.19
N PRO A 194 7.41 -9.32 -13.81
CA PRO A 194 6.70 -10.27 -14.68
C PRO A 194 5.29 -9.75 -14.99
N VAL A 195 4.90 -9.82 -16.25
CA VAL A 195 3.54 -9.41 -16.70
C VAL A 195 2.46 -10.15 -15.94
N ALA A 196 2.63 -11.46 -15.72
CA ALA A 196 1.70 -12.28 -14.96
C ALA A 196 1.36 -11.72 -13.58
N THR A 197 2.39 -11.26 -12.84
CA THR A 197 2.21 -10.65 -11.51
C THR A 197 1.35 -9.39 -11.58
N MET A 198 1.65 -8.51 -12.55
CA MET A 198 0.93 -7.25 -12.74
C MET A 198 -0.52 -7.50 -13.19
N VAL A 199 -0.74 -8.36 -14.19
CA VAL A 199 -2.08 -8.68 -14.70
C VAL A 199 -2.95 -9.26 -13.61
N ARG A 200 -2.46 -10.28 -12.88
CA ARG A 200 -3.19 -10.91 -11.78
C ARG A 200 -3.53 -9.94 -10.67
N PHE A 201 -2.56 -9.13 -10.26
CA PHE A 201 -2.76 -8.11 -9.24
C PHE A 201 -3.85 -7.12 -9.66
N CYS A 202 -3.70 -6.49 -10.83
CA CYS A 202 -4.66 -5.49 -11.32
C CYS A 202 -6.06 -6.08 -11.55
N HIS A 203 -6.15 -7.32 -12.05
CA HIS A 203 -7.42 -8.00 -12.24
C HIS A 203 -8.12 -8.28 -10.91
N ASN A 204 -7.42 -8.90 -9.95
CA ASN A 204 -7.98 -9.24 -8.63
C ASN A 204 -8.48 -8.00 -7.86
N HIS A 205 -7.75 -6.88 -7.97
CA HIS A 205 -8.12 -5.62 -7.32
C HIS A 205 -9.11 -4.76 -8.13
N GLY A 206 -9.56 -5.22 -9.30
CA GLY A 206 -10.50 -4.49 -10.16
C GLY A 206 -9.94 -3.22 -10.79
N LEU A 207 -8.60 -3.07 -10.86
CA LEU A 207 -7.95 -1.85 -11.35
C LEU A 207 -7.98 -1.69 -12.86
N ILE A 208 -8.10 -2.80 -13.61
CA ILE A 208 -8.26 -2.83 -15.07
C ILE A 208 -9.72 -2.96 -15.49
N GLN A 209 -10.66 -2.82 -14.56
CA GLN A 209 -12.10 -2.84 -14.82
C GLN A 209 -12.64 -1.40 -14.83
N VAL A 210 -13.50 -1.10 -15.83
CA VAL A 210 -14.20 0.19 -15.91
C VAL A 210 -15.54 0.12 -15.16
N ARG A 211 -16.15 -1.07 -15.11
CA ARG A 211 -17.43 -1.35 -14.43
C ARG A 211 -17.24 -2.50 -13.45
N ASN A 212 -18.15 -2.65 -12.49
CA ASN A 212 -18.15 -3.71 -11.48
C ASN A 212 -16.85 -3.74 -10.67
N ARG A 213 -16.29 -2.57 -10.36
CA ARG A 213 -15.16 -2.45 -9.43
C ARG A 213 -15.60 -2.89 -8.04
N PRO A 214 -14.73 -3.57 -7.26
CA PRO A 214 -15.04 -3.88 -5.87
C PRO A 214 -15.23 -2.59 -5.07
N GLN A 215 -16.15 -2.62 -4.09
CA GLN A 215 -16.22 -1.55 -3.10
C GLN A 215 -14.98 -1.63 -2.21
N TRP A 216 -14.35 -0.48 -1.99
CA TRP A 216 -13.26 -0.34 -1.05
C TRP A 216 -13.79 0.14 0.30
N HIS A 217 -13.14 -0.29 1.35
CA HIS A 217 -13.48 0.01 2.74
C HIS A 217 -12.25 0.46 3.50
N THR A 218 -12.47 1.14 4.61
CA THR A 218 -11.48 1.47 5.62
C THR A 218 -12.02 1.12 7.01
N VAL A 219 -11.16 1.08 8.02
CA VAL A 219 -11.59 0.88 9.40
C VAL A 219 -12.12 2.21 9.95
N ALA A 220 -13.39 2.24 10.39
CA ALA A 220 -13.98 3.44 10.94
C ALA A 220 -13.32 3.81 12.28
N GLY A 221 -12.90 5.08 12.43
CA GLY A 221 -12.22 5.57 13.64
C GLY A 221 -10.74 5.16 13.77
N GLY A 222 -10.17 4.54 12.72
CA GLY A 222 -8.76 4.19 12.62
C GLY A 222 -8.47 2.72 12.91
N ALA A 223 -7.53 2.18 12.15
CA ALA A 223 -7.18 0.75 12.16
C ALA A 223 -6.58 0.27 13.50
N ARG A 224 -6.11 1.16 14.37
CA ARG A 224 -5.66 0.81 15.73
C ARG A 224 -6.76 0.11 16.57
N GLN A 225 -8.04 0.22 16.19
CA GLN A 225 -9.12 -0.44 16.94
C GLN A 225 -8.98 -1.96 16.94
N TYR A 226 -8.70 -2.58 15.79
CA TYR A 226 -8.47 -4.01 15.77
C TYR A 226 -7.16 -4.41 16.46
N VAL A 227 -6.15 -3.52 16.43
CA VAL A 227 -4.90 -3.75 17.16
C VAL A 227 -5.19 -3.87 18.66
N HIS A 228 -5.93 -2.91 19.23
CA HIS A 228 -6.30 -2.93 20.66
C HIS A 228 -7.16 -4.15 21.01
N ALA A 229 -8.15 -4.49 20.17
CA ALA A 229 -9.01 -5.65 20.40
C ALA A 229 -8.21 -6.97 20.42
N ILE A 230 -7.17 -7.11 19.60
CA ILE A 230 -6.31 -8.30 19.61
C ILE A 230 -5.38 -8.31 20.83
N LEU A 231 -4.86 -7.15 21.22
CA LEU A 231 -3.93 -7.05 22.35
C LEU A 231 -4.59 -7.30 23.71
N ASP A 232 -5.89 -7.11 23.81
CA ASP A 232 -6.62 -7.33 25.08
C ASP A 232 -6.40 -8.75 25.61
N GLY A 233 -5.87 -8.86 26.84
CA GLY A 233 -5.53 -10.13 27.49
C GLY A 233 -4.34 -10.90 26.87
N LEU A 234 -3.54 -10.32 25.97
CA LEU A 234 -2.34 -10.92 25.41
C LEU A 234 -1.08 -10.46 26.18
N ASP A 235 -0.13 -11.39 26.43
CA ASP A 235 1.23 -11.01 26.88
C ASP A 235 1.97 -10.30 25.73
N ALA A 236 1.75 -9.00 25.60
CA ALA A 236 2.32 -8.17 24.54
C ALA A 236 3.37 -7.20 25.13
N ARG A 237 4.58 -7.24 24.57
CA ARG A 237 5.74 -6.53 25.09
C ARG A 237 6.21 -5.50 24.08
N LEU A 238 5.94 -4.24 24.35
CA LEU A 238 6.33 -3.10 23.55
C LEU A 238 7.78 -2.70 23.88
N GLN A 239 8.47 -2.08 22.92
CA GLN A 239 9.87 -1.64 23.05
C GLN A 239 10.80 -2.77 23.58
N THR A 240 10.50 -3.99 23.16
CA THR A 240 11.24 -5.18 23.54
C THR A 240 11.82 -5.84 22.30
N PRO A 241 12.91 -5.26 21.74
CA PRO A 241 13.54 -5.81 20.55
C PRO A 241 14.11 -7.20 20.83
N VAL A 242 13.76 -8.15 19.97
CA VAL A 242 14.44 -9.43 19.92
C VAL A 242 15.77 -9.23 19.21
N GLU A 243 16.85 -9.66 19.84
CA GLU A 243 18.21 -9.49 19.34
C GLU A 243 18.71 -10.74 18.60
N ARG A 244 18.29 -11.92 19.08
CA ARG A 244 18.77 -13.21 18.56
C ARG A 244 17.80 -14.33 18.86
N ILE A 245 17.71 -15.27 17.93
CA ILE A 245 16.87 -16.46 18.02
C ILE A 245 17.75 -17.69 17.79
N GLU A 246 17.86 -18.55 18.79
CA GLU A 246 18.57 -19.82 18.72
C GLU A 246 17.57 -20.97 18.75
N ARG A 247 17.80 -21.99 17.93
CA ARG A 247 16.96 -23.19 17.83
C ARG A 247 17.81 -24.44 18.05
N ASN A 248 17.34 -25.33 18.88
CA ASN A 248 17.97 -26.65 19.09
C ASN A 248 16.90 -27.70 19.44
N ALA A 249 17.31 -28.92 19.79
CA ALA A 249 16.40 -30.00 20.14
C ALA A 249 15.52 -29.71 21.37
N ALA A 250 15.93 -28.79 22.25
CA ALA A 250 15.15 -28.39 23.44
C ALA A 250 14.13 -27.29 23.15
N GLY A 251 14.11 -26.69 21.95
CA GLY A 251 13.16 -25.66 21.56
C GLY A 251 13.82 -24.40 20.99
N VAL A 252 13.18 -23.25 21.26
CA VAL A 252 13.57 -21.93 20.75
C VAL A 252 13.95 -21.03 21.90
N PHE A 253 15.09 -20.39 21.80
CA PHE A 253 15.62 -19.45 22.80
C PHE A 253 15.63 -18.05 22.20
N ILE A 254 14.88 -17.14 22.81
CA ILE A 254 14.71 -15.74 22.37
C ILE A 254 15.55 -14.87 23.29
N ARG A 255 16.51 -14.15 22.74
CA ARG A 255 17.31 -13.14 23.46
C ARG A 255 16.73 -11.75 23.25
N THR A 256 16.52 -11.05 24.34
CA THR A 256 16.17 -9.62 24.40
C THR A 256 17.13 -8.93 25.37
N GLY A 257 17.05 -7.61 25.50
CA GLY A 257 17.83 -6.86 26.48
C GLY A 257 17.59 -7.28 27.95
N SER A 258 16.44 -7.94 28.25
CA SER A 258 16.12 -8.47 29.58
C SER A 258 16.66 -9.88 29.85
N GLY A 259 17.25 -10.54 28.85
CA GLY A 259 17.82 -11.88 28.99
C GLY A 259 17.37 -12.86 27.92
N VAL A 260 17.43 -14.15 28.24
CA VAL A 260 17.04 -15.24 27.33
C VAL A 260 15.82 -15.98 27.87
N GLU A 261 14.81 -16.13 27.04
CA GLU A 261 13.60 -16.89 27.37
C GLU A 261 13.46 -18.11 26.44
N HIS A 262 12.94 -19.20 27.01
CA HIS A 262 12.65 -20.43 26.30
C HIS A 262 11.18 -20.47 25.82
N PHE A 263 10.99 -20.92 24.58
CA PHE A 263 9.70 -21.16 23.92
C PHE A 263 9.73 -22.50 23.19
N ASP A 264 8.55 -23.10 23.01
CA ASP A 264 8.41 -24.33 22.23
C ASP A 264 8.45 -24.04 20.73
N ALA A 265 7.95 -22.87 20.31
CA ALA A 265 7.89 -22.43 18.91
C ALA A 265 8.01 -20.90 18.78
N VAL A 266 8.37 -20.45 17.57
CA VAL A 266 8.41 -19.02 17.22
C VAL A 266 7.71 -18.77 15.89
N VAL A 267 6.95 -17.67 15.82
CA VAL A 267 6.41 -17.09 14.57
C VAL A 267 7.18 -15.80 14.29
N LEU A 268 7.87 -15.74 13.15
CA LEU A 268 8.57 -14.56 12.68
C LEU A 268 7.63 -13.75 11.79
N ALA A 269 7.06 -12.68 12.33
CA ALA A 269 6.10 -11.79 11.66
C ALA A 269 6.73 -10.42 11.38
N VAL A 270 7.96 -10.42 10.95
CA VAL A 270 8.78 -9.26 10.57
C VAL A 270 9.18 -9.36 9.10
N HIS A 271 9.82 -8.32 8.54
CA HIS A 271 10.37 -8.40 7.19
C HIS A 271 11.37 -9.56 7.07
N SER A 272 11.46 -10.18 5.88
CA SER A 272 12.30 -11.36 5.67
C SER A 272 13.79 -11.08 5.94
N ASP A 273 14.30 -9.91 5.61
CA ASP A 273 15.65 -9.47 5.92
C ASP A 273 15.88 -9.30 7.43
N GLN A 274 14.87 -8.83 8.17
CA GLN A 274 14.90 -8.77 9.64
C GLN A 274 14.88 -10.16 10.23
N ALA A 275 13.98 -11.04 9.76
CA ALA A 275 13.89 -12.43 10.19
C ALA A 275 15.25 -13.13 10.04
N LEU A 276 15.89 -12.96 8.88
CA LEU A 276 17.21 -13.56 8.59
C LEU A 276 18.30 -13.06 9.55
N ARG A 277 18.30 -11.76 9.89
CA ARG A 277 19.26 -11.19 10.86
C ARG A 277 19.06 -11.71 12.28
N LEU A 278 17.82 -12.02 12.68
CA LEU A 278 17.52 -12.53 14.01
C LEU A 278 17.96 -13.99 14.20
N LEU A 279 17.96 -14.79 13.15
CA LEU A 279 18.30 -16.21 13.22
C LEU A 279 19.81 -16.40 13.47
N ALA A 280 20.16 -17.03 14.58
CA ALA A 280 21.56 -17.30 14.96
C ALA A 280 22.27 -18.21 13.96
N ARG A 281 21.56 -19.19 13.43
CA ARG A 281 22.05 -20.19 12.46
C ARG A 281 20.97 -20.44 11.41
N PRO A 282 20.81 -19.54 10.42
CA PRO A 282 19.87 -19.78 9.32
C PRO A 282 20.38 -20.93 8.44
N SER A 283 19.47 -21.77 7.99
CA SER A 283 19.77 -22.81 6.99
C SER A 283 20.07 -22.20 5.62
N ALA A 284 20.66 -22.96 4.70
CA ALA A 284 20.92 -22.50 3.34
C ALA A 284 19.62 -22.09 2.60
N ALA A 285 18.53 -22.83 2.81
CA ALA A 285 17.22 -22.50 2.25
C ALA A 285 16.64 -21.20 2.81
N GLU A 286 16.75 -20.98 4.14
CA GLU A 286 16.33 -19.72 4.76
C GLU A 286 17.14 -18.53 4.23
N GLN A 287 18.45 -18.68 4.09
CA GLN A 287 19.32 -17.63 3.51
C GLN A 287 18.90 -17.31 2.07
N GLN A 288 18.69 -18.33 1.26
CA GLN A 288 18.31 -18.18 -0.15
C GLN A 288 16.93 -17.51 -0.29
N VAL A 289 15.91 -18.00 0.41
CA VAL A 289 14.52 -17.52 0.24
C VAL A 289 14.33 -16.17 0.90
N LEU A 290 14.71 -16.01 2.17
CA LEU A 290 14.52 -14.76 2.92
C LEU A 290 15.41 -13.64 2.38
N GLY A 291 16.64 -13.97 1.95
CA GLY A 291 17.59 -13.02 1.38
C GLY A 291 17.24 -12.54 -0.04
N ALA A 292 16.40 -13.27 -0.78
CA ALA A 292 15.96 -12.87 -2.12
C ALA A 292 14.96 -11.72 -2.11
N ILE A 293 14.23 -11.51 -1.01
CA ILE A 293 13.22 -10.44 -0.88
C ILE A 293 13.92 -9.17 -0.42
N ARG A 294 13.89 -8.14 -1.28
CA ARG A 294 14.52 -6.85 -1.00
C ARG A 294 13.48 -5.83 -0.56
N TYR A 295 13.85 -4.98 0.40
CA TYR A 295 13.03 -3.90 0.92
C TYR A 295 13.64 -2.55 0.55
N GLN A 296 12.77 -1.58 0.24
CA GLN A 296 13.16 -0.21 -0.05
C GLN A 296 12.53 0.73 0.99
N PRO A 297 13.33 1.62 1.61
CA PRO A 297 12.78 2.58 2.56
C PRO A 297 11.97 3.66 1.82
N ASN A 298 10.81 3.96 2.37
CA ASN A 298 9.97 5.08 1.94
C ASN A 298 9.76 6.03 3.12
N ARG A 299 9.74 7.34 2.82
CA ARG A 299 9.41 8.37 3.80
C ARG A 299 7.94 8.74 3.65
N ALA A 300 7.15 8.54 4.70
CA ALA A 300 5.77 9.01 4.79
C ALA A 300 5.70 10.28 5.66
N VAL A 301 4.98 11.29 5.19
CA VAL A 301 4.78 12.58 5.90
C VAL A 301 3.30 12.88 5.98
N LEU A 302 2.75 12.98 7.20
CA LEU A 302 1.39 13.43 7.46
C LEU A 302 1.38 14.96 7.54
N HIS A 303 0.52 15.63 6.78
CA HIS A 303 0.45 17.10 6.70
C HIS A 303 -0.89 17.60 6.14
N THR A 304 -1.04 18.93 6.10
CA THR A 304 -2.23 19.61 5.55
C THR A 304 -1.90 20.55 4.37
N ASP A 305 -0.67 20.50 3.87
CA ASP A 305 -0.22 21.35 2.77
C ASP A 305 -0.77 20.87 1.42
N THR A 306 -1.73 21.58 0.88
CA THR A 306 -2.40 21.25 -0.38
C THR A 306 -1.63 21.70 -1.63
N ARG A 307 -0.48 22.35 -1.52
CA ARG A 307 0.34 22.77 -2.67
C ARG A 307 0.89 21.60 -3.49
N VAL A 308 0.98 20.43 -2.87
CA VAL A 308 1.39 19.16 -3.51
C VAL A 308 0.28 18.54 -4.38
N MET A 309 -0.95 19.00 -4.21
CA MET A 309 -2.11 18.49 -4.97
C MET A 309 -2.20 19.13 -6.37
N PRO A 310 -2.88 18.47 -7.33
CA PRO A 310 -3.13 19.10 -8.63
C PRO A 310 -3.74 20.51 -8.48
N ARG A 311 -3.28 21.45 -9.28
CA ARG A 311 -3.82 22.82 -9.26
C ARG A 311 -5.31 22.88 -9.54
N ARG A 312 -5.80 21.92 -10.35
CA ARG A 312 -7.21 21.81 -10.68
C ARG A 312 -7.92 20.91 -9.68
N ARG A 313 -8.78 21.48 -8.86
CA ARG A 313 -9.57 20.73 -7.88
C ARG A 313 -10.36 19.56 -8.51
N ALA A 314 -10.84 19.70 -9.75
CA ALA A 314 -11.53 18.64 -10.49
C ALA A 314 -10.63 17.41 -10.79
N ALA A 315 -9.31 17.55 -10.72
CA ALA A 315 -8.37 16.43 -10.87
C ALA A 315 -7.95 15.80 -9.54
N TRP A 316 -8.38 16.32 -8.40
CA TRP A 316 -8.07 15.72 -7.10
C TRP A 316 -8.72 14.36 -6.97
N ALA A 317 -8.00 13.42 -6.39
CA ALA A 317 -8.45 12.05 -6.15
C ALA A 317 -7.95 11.58 -4.78
N ALA A 318 -8.41 10.41 -4.35
CA ALA A 318 -7.90 9.79 -3.14
C ALA A 318 -6.39 9.53 -3.21
N TRP A 319 -5.91 9.11 -4.38
CA TRP A 319 -4.49 8.84 -4.68
C TRP A 319 -4.02 9.79 -5.78
N ASN A 320 -3.03 10.64 -5.48
CA ASN A 320 -2.54 11.66 -6.41
C ASN A 320 -1.05 11.40 -6.66
N TYR A 321 -0.72 10.99 -7.89
CA TYR A 321 0.65 10.80 -8.32
C TYR A 321 1.24 12.10 -8.84
N GLU A 322 2.43 12.43 -8.38
CA GLU A 322 3.27 13.49 -8.94
C GLU A 322 4.59 12.93 -9.45
N ARG A 323 4.93 13.22 -10.69
CA ARG A 323 6.27 12.92 -11.22
C ARG A 323 7.24 13.99 -10.73
N ALA A 324 8.32 13.58 -10.08
CA ALA A 324 9.38 14.51 -9.69
C ALA A 324 9.94 15.27 -10.91
N ALA A 325 10.13 16.59 -10.77
CA ALA A 325 10.61 17.44 -11.85
C ALA A 325 12.09 17.15 -12.22
N ASN A 326 12.87 16.62 -11.27
CA ASN A 326 14.29 16.37 -11.40
C ASN A 326 14.57 14.87 -11.54
N GLY A 327 15.02 14.45 -12.72
CA GLY A 327 15.42 13.06 -13.03
C GLY A 327 15.12 12.65 -14.45
N THR A 328 15.78 11.60 -14.95
CA THR A 328 15.38 10.95 -16.20
C THR A 328 13.99 10.34 -16.01
N GLN A 329 13.22 10.17 -17.09
CA GLN A 329 11.85 9.61 -17.01
C GLN A 329 11.78 8.24 -16.30
N GLU A 330 12.89 7.51 -16.29
CA GLU A 330 12.98 6.14 -15.78
C GLU A 330 13.44 6.06 -14.31
N SER A 331 14.22 7.04 -13.82
CA SER A 331 14.75 7.06 -12.45
C SER A 331 14.00 8.01 -11.50
N ALA A 332 12.90 8.61 -11.95
CA ALA A 332 12.12 9.52 -11.14
C ALA A 332 11.55 8.80 -9.91
N ARG A 333 11.85 9.33 -8.72
CA ARG A 333 11.19 8.87 -7.49
C ARG A 333 9.70 9.09 -7.61
N VAL A 334 8.93 8.08 -7.21
CA VAL A 334 7.48 8.18 -7.13
C VAL A 334 7.12 9.06 -5.95
N CYS A 335 6.50 10.21 -6.22
CA CYS A 335 5.83 11.03 -5.22
C CYS A 335 4.34 10.72 -5.26
N LEU A 336 3.78 10.42 -4.11
CA LEU A 336 2.39 10.04 -3.98
C LEU A 336 1.76 10.79 -2.82
N HIS A 337 0.61 11.41 -3.07
CA HIS A 337 -0.13 12.17 -2.08
C HIS A 337 -1.51 11.55 -1.88
N TYR A 338 -1.72 10.93 -0.73
CA TYR A 338 -3.02 10.39 -0.33
C TYR A 338 -3.87 11.51 0.28
N TRP A 339 -5.05 11.75 -0.27
CA TRP A 339 -6.03 12.64 0.34
C TRP A 339 -6.91 11.84 1.30
N LEU A 340 -6.56 11.90 2.57
CA LEU A 340 -7.13 11.02 3.58
C LEU A 340 -8.63 11.29 3.83
N ASN A 341 -9.13 12.52 3.63
CA ASN A 341 -10.56 12.80 3.76
C ASN A 341 -11.43 12.07 2.71
N GLN A 342 -10.84 11.57 1.61
CA GLN A 342 -11.53 10.71 0.66
C GLN A 342 -11.41 9.23 1.00
N LEU A 343 -10.33 8.86 1.69
CA LEU A 343 -10.03 7.48 2.06
C LEU A 343 -10.67 7.08 3.40
N GLN A 344 -10.82 8.03 4.30
CA GLN A 344 -11.30 7.82 5.67
C GLN A 344 -12.38 8.84 6.02
N PRO A 345 -13.40 8.49 6.82
CA PRO A 345 -14.45 9.42 7.26
C PRO A 345 -13.92 10.37 8.34
N LEU A 346 -13.04 11.30 7.94
CA LEU A 346 -12.44 12.27 8.83
C LEU A 346 -13.37 13.45 9.08
N PRO A 347 -13.52 13.95 10.32
CA PRO A 347 -14.40 15.06 10.66
C PRO A 347 -13.83 16.44 10.29
N PHE A 348 -12.63 16.53 9.75
CA PHE A 348 -11.91 17.76 9.53
C PHE A 348 -12.38 18.55 8.31
N ALA A 349 -12.54 19.88 8.47
CA ALA A 349 -12.91 20.78 7.38
C ALA A 349 -11.80 20.94 6.33
N GLN A 350 -10.55 20.88 6.75
CA GLN A 350 -9.40 21.01 5.86
C GLN A 350 -8.88 19.66 5.36
N PRO A 351 -8.24 19.61 4.17
CA PRO A 351 -7.60 18.42 3.66
C PRO A 351 -6.48 17.93 4.59
N VAL A 352 -6.47 16.64 4.85
CA VAL A 352 -5.39 15.92 5.54
C VAL A 352 -4.75 14.99 4.52
N LEU A 353 -3.44 15.02 4.43
CA LEU A 353 -2.66 14.33 3.41
C LEU A 353 -1.57 13.46 4.04
N VAL A 354 -1.31 12.32 3.43
CA VAL A 354 -0.04 11.60 3.60
C VAL A 354 0.71 11.61 2.29
N SER A 355 1.92 12.14 2.31
CA SER A 355 2.82 12.13 1.16
C SER A 355 3.91 11.07 1.32
N ILE A 356 4.08 10.23 0.29
CA ILE A 356 5.17 9.26 0.22
C ILE A 356 6.29 9.86 -0.63
N ASN A 357 7.50 9.90 -0.05
CA ASN A 357 8.71 10.44 -0.67
C ASN A 357 8.53 11.88 -1.22
N PRO A 358 7.94 12.82 -0.46
CA PRO A 358 7.77 14.19 -0.94
C PRO A 358 9.13 14.79 -1.28
N VAL A 359 9.16 15.63 -2.35
CA VAL A 359 10.36 16.33 -2.86
C VAL A 359 10.46 17.70 -2.22
#